data_ad62d9289b6abaf684acf26aaf70de92
#
_entry.id   ad62d9289b6abaf684acf26aaf70de92
#
_cell.length_a   1.000
_cell.length_b   1.000
_cell.length_c   1.000
_cell.angle_alpha   90.00
_cell.angle_beta   90.00
_cell.angle_gamma   90.00
#
_symmetry.space_group_name_H-M   'P 1'
#
loop_
_entity.id
_entity.type
_entity.pdbx_description
1 polymer ?
#
loop_
_entity_poly.entity_id
_entity_poly.type
_entity_poly.pdbx_seq_one_letter_code
_entity_poly.pdbx_strand_id
1 'polypeptide(L)'
;EALARLMAYPWPGNIRELENTLHNAVLLSKEEELGPAQLRLAPHAGLPSASGDGSGDDDLDDFIARQLTQPGDGLWQRVTGALVRGAMAHCDDNQSQAAALLGISRHSLRTQLANIGVIKGRRQAAPRREAAAVRGGDRELRIGYQRFGNLGILKARQSLERAFAGLGVNVLWSEFPAGPQLLHALACRDIDFGTPGEAPPVFAQAGNSDLLYVAWEPPAPQSVAMVVPHNSDIRSTADLRGRRIALNKGSNVHWLLVQILEEAGLTLDDVKVVYTPPKYPLTASDYLAVDAWMMWDPLLSDAELRGELRVVASGEGRVSNHQFYLARREYATQHRDVIARLLNELTQTARFIDSQRAEAARLLSAELGIDPLSLEQALARRSHRPRPMDLPTIRAQQRIADRFYALGLLNRPIAVRDAVWYEEAASEAGVPLGAC
;
A
#
# COMPACT_ATOMS: atom_id res chain seq x y z
N GLU A 1 1.56 15.82 37.53
CA GLU A 1 2.91 16.36 37.22
C GLU A 1 3.63 15.53 36.15
N ALA A 2 3.62 14.20 36.23
CA ALA A 2 4.23 13.33 35.20
C ALA A 2 3.62 13.55 33.80
N LEU A 3 2.28 13.65 33.72
CA LEU A 3 1.58 13.91 32.45
C LEU A 3 1.97 15.27 31.86
N ALA A 4 2.08 16.32 32.68
CA ALA A 4 2.51 17.63 32.21
C ALA A 4 3.93 17.60 31.64
N ARG A 5 4.81 16.81 32.23
CA ARG A 5 6.19 16.63 31.78
C ARG A 5 6.27 15.83 30.45
N LEU A 6 5.41 14.83 30.27
CA LEU A 6 5.28 14.08 29.01
C LEU A 6 4.72 14.97 27.90
N MET A 7 3.75 15.84 28.19
CA MET A 7 3.18 16.78 27.21
C MET A 7 4.15 17.89 26.81
N ALA A 8 5.04 18.31 27.72
CA ALA A 8 6.02 19.37 27.44
C ALA A 8 7.29 18.88 26.75
N TYR A 9 7.51 17.55 26.66
CA TYR A 9 8.71 17.00 26.03
C TYR A 9 8.50 16.87 24.51
N PRO A 10 9.46 17.30 23.65
CA PRO A 10 9.26 17.43 22.20
C PRO A 10 9.28 16.10 21.40
N TRP A 11 9.54 14.97 22.04
CA TRP A 11 9.54 13.62 21.48
C TRP A 11 10.28 13.49 20.13
N PRO A 12 11.59 13.74 20.07
CA PRO A 12 12.36 13.67 18.81
C PRO A 12 12.33 12.27 18.17
N GLY A 13 12.19 11.21 18.98
CA GLY A 13 11.96 9.84 18.51
C GLY A 13 10.49 9.50 18.25
N ASN A 14 9.60 10.53 18.28
CA ASN A 14 8.17 10.41 18.04
C ASN A 14 7.51 9.36 18.98
N ILE A 15 6.47 8.68 18.51
CA ILE A 15 5.70 7.71 19.31
C ILE A 15 6.57 6.59 19.88
N ARG A 16 7.61 6.14 19.18
CA ARG A 16 8.53 5.09 19.66
C ARG A 16 9.32 5.50 20.90
N GLU A 17 9.75 6.74 20.97
CA GLU A 17 10.46 7.25 22.15
C GLU A 17 9.51 7.40 23.34
N LEU A 18 8.29 7.87 23.12
CA LEU A 18 7.23 7.94 24.11
C LEU A 18 6.91 6.53 24.68
N GLU A 19 6.66 5.57 23.80
CA GLU A 19 6.37 4.18 24.17
C GLU A 19 7.51 3.57 25.00
N ASN A 20 8.76 3.71 24.55
CA ASN A 20 9.92 3.20 25.27
C ASN A 20 10.10 3.88 26.63
N THR A 21 9.88 5.18 26.73
CA THR A 21 10.00 5.95 27.96
C THR A 21 8.92 5.53 28.97
N LEU A 22 7.67 5.38 28.52
CA LEU A 22 6.57 4.87 29.38
C LEU A 22 6.79 3.43 29.80
N HIS A 23 7.20 2.57 28.87
CA HIS A 23 7.49 1.16 29.16
C HIS A 23 8.59 1.01 30.22
N ASN A 24 9.68 1.76 30.06
CA ASN A 24 10.76 1.77 31.04
C ASN A 24 10.33 2.34 32.39
N ALA A 25 9.51 3.39 32.40
CA ALA A 25 8.99 4.00 33.63
C ALA A 25 8.11 3.01 34.39
N VAL A 26 7.21 2.28 33.72
CA VAL A 26 6.36 1.23 34.31
C VAL A 26 7.17 0.05 34.83
N LEU A 27 8.15 -0.44 34.05
CA LEU A 27 9.00 -1.57 34.46
C LEU A 27 9.89 -1.26 35.66
N LEU A 28 10.30 -0.02 35.83
CA LEU A 28 11.22 0.41 36.91
C LEU A 28 10.48 0.99 38.13
N SER A 29 9.18 1.30 37.99
CA SER A 29 8.37 1.80 39.09
C SER A 29 7.93 0.68 40.02
N LYS A 30 8.04 0.92 41.32
CA LYS A 30 7.48 0.06 42.39
C LYS A 30 6.19 0.66 42.95
N GLU A 31 5.74 1.78 42.43
CA GLU A 31 4.58 2.53 42.90
C GLU A 31 3.41 2.37 41.93
N GLU A 32 2.18 2.44 42.45
CA GLU A 32 0.95 2.33 41.64
C GLU A 32 0.74 3.53 40.69
N GLU A 33 1.37 4.68 40.98
CA GLU A 33 1.31 5.89 40.13
C GLU A 33 2.71 6.28 39.67
N LEU A 34 2.82 6.67 38.40
CA LEU A 34 4.06 7.18 37.81
C LEU A 34 4.25 8.66 38.13
N GLY A 35 5.27 8.97 38.94
CA GLY A 35 5.69 10.35 39.20
C GLY A 35 6.68 10.88 38.15
N PRO A 36 7.02 12.20 38.23
CA PRO A 36 7.97 12.81 37.30
C PRO A 36 9.39 12.23 37.37
N ALA A 37 9.78 11.67 38.53
CA ALA A 37 11.12 11.10 38.75
C ALA A 37 11.35 9.78 38.00
N GLN A 38 10.29 9.01 37.72
CA GLN A 38 10.36 7.75 37.01
C GLN A 38 10.47 7.95 35.48
N LEU A 39 10.15 9.14 34.99
CA LEU A 39 10.26 9.48 33.56
C LEU A 39 11.73 9.86 33.25
N ARG A 40 12.50 8.93 32.72
CA ARG A 40 13.87 9.16 32.24
C ARG A 40 13.82 9.76 30.82
N LEU A 41 13.59 11.07 30.75
CA LEU A 41 13.70 11.81 29.51
C LEU A 41 15.19 12.13 29.26
N ALA A 42 15.69 11.86 28.06
CA ALA A 42 17.07 12.16 27.70
C ALA A 42 17.30 13.68 27.85
N PRO A 43 18.43 14.12 28.46
CA PRO A 43 18.77 15.54 28.45
C PRO A 43 18.99 15.95 27.00
N HIS A 44 18.19 16.87 26.49
CA HIS A 44 18.49 17.52 25.23
C HIS A 44 19.81 18.30 25.40
N ALA A 45 20.82 17.88 24.67
CA ALA A 45 21.95 18.76 24.36
C ALA A 45 21.32 19.92 23.58
N GLY A 46 21.22 21.06 24.25
CA GLY A 46 20.47 22.20 23.80
C GLY A 46 20.83 22.64 22.39
N LEU A 47 19.84 22.71 21.53
CA LEU A 47 19.80 23.79 20.56
C LEU A 47 19.79 25.08 21.35
N PRO A 48 20.56 26.14 20.97
CA PRO A 48 20.59 27.38 21.68
C PRO A 48 19.16 27.93 21.80
N SER A 49 18.73 28.14 23.02
CA SER A 49 17.49 28.88 23.31
C SER A 49 17.64 30.25 22.67
N ALA A 50 17.06 30.45 21.51
CA ALA A 50 16.69 31.77 21.06
C ALA A 50 15.54 32.19 21.95
N SER A 51 15.86 32.97 23.00
CA SER A 51 14.91 33.83 23.67
C SER A 51 14.47 34.88 22.64
N GLY A 52 13.29 34.70 22.07
CA GLY A 52 12.70 35.58 21.10
C GLY A 52 11.25 35.19 20.90
N ASP A 53 10.38 36.09 21.28
CA ASP A 53 8.92 36.15 21.18
C ASP A 53 8.27 35.24 20.12
N GLY A 54 7.08 34.70 20.47
CA GLY A 54 6.19 33.88 19.65
C GLY A 54 5.83 34.49 18.30
N SER A 55 6.59 34.12 17.24
CA SER A 55 6.30 34.53 15.86
C SER A 55 6.67 33.47 14.79
N GLY A 56 7.26 32.36 15.17
CA GLY A 56 7.80 31.41 14.18
C GLY A 56 6.74 30.54 13.46
N ASP A 57 5.68 30.16 14.14
CA ASP A 57 4.59 29.38 13.53
C ASP A 57 3.63 30.30 12.76
N ASP A 58 3.34 31.52 13.28
CA ASP A 58 2.53 32.51 12.58
C ASP A 58 3.19 32.95 11.26
N ASP A 59 4.52 33.08 11.21
CA ASP A 59 5.26 33.44 9.99
C ASP A 59 5.22 32.32 8.92
N LEU A 60 5.21 31.03 9.32
CA LEU A 60 5.11 29.92 8.40
C LEU A 60 3.69 29.80 7.83
N ASP A 61 2.68 29.94 8.66
CA ASP A 61 1.28 29.91 8.26
C ASP A 61 0.93 31.09 7.34
N ASP A 62 1.43 32.27 7.62
CA ASP A 62 1.31 33.47 6.77
C ASP A 62 2.06 33.30 5.44
N PHE A 63 3.22 32.66 5.43
CA PHE A 63 3.93 32.31 4.21
C PHE A 63 3.13 31.33 3.37
N ILE A 64 2.61 30.26 3.95
CA ILE A 64 1.77 29.26 3.27
C ILE A 64 0.49 29.93 2.74
N ALA A 65 -0.20 30.74 3.54
CA ALA A 65 -1.41 31.44 3.12
C ALA A 65 -1.15 32.34 1.91
N ARG A 66 -0.04 33.08 1.90
CA ARG A 66 0.39 33.90 0.75
C ARG A 66 0.66 33.06 -0.51
N GLN A 67 1.25 31.88 -0.36
CA GLN A 67 1.49 30.97 -1.49
C GLN A 67 0.19 30.35 -2.05
N LEU A 68 -0.80 30.11 -1.21
CA LEU A 68 -2.11 29.58 -1.60
C LEU A 68 -2.97 30.62 -2.35
N THR A 69 -2.80 31.90 -2.08
CA THR A 69 -3.52 32.99 -2.77
C THR A 69 -2.94 33.37 -4.13
N GLN A 70 -1.75 32.89 -4.49
CA GLN A 70 -1.13 33.15 -5.80
C GLN A 70 -1.52 32.05 -6.79
N PRO A 71 -2.27 32.36 -7.88
CA PRO A 71 -2.57 31.39 -8.91
C PRO A 71 -1.28 31.03 -9.68
N GLY A 72 -0.78 29.86 -9.46
CA GLY A 72 0.41 29.32 -10.17
C GLY A 72 0.44 27.81 -10.08
N ASP A 73 0.70 27.13 -11.22
CA ASP A 73 0.85 25.71 -11.28
C ASP A 73 2.05 25.23 -10.42
N GLY A 74 1.88 24.11 -9.73
CA GLY A 74 2.98 23.41 -9.07
C GLY A 74 3.38 23.97 -7.70
N LEU A 75 2.45 24.51 -6.89
CA LEU A 75 2.73 24.96 -5.52
C LEU A 75 3.44 23.87 -4.70
N TRP A 76 3.00 22.64 -4.78
CA TRP A 76 3.63 21.50 -4.11
C TRP A 76 5.10 21.36 -4.47
N GLN A 77 5.43 21.40 -5.78
CA GLN A 77 6.80 21.28 -6.26
C GLN A 77 7.67 22.47 -5.80
N ARG A 78 7.11 23.68 -5.76
CA ARG A 78 7.84 24.88 -5.30
C ARG A 78 8.17 24.78 -3.81
N VAL A 79 7.20 24.44 -2.96
CA VAL A 79 7.37 24.33 -1.50
C VAL A 79 8.30 23.18 -1.15
N THR A 80 8.04 21.99 -1.70
CA THR A 80 8.90 20.81 -1.49
C THR A 80 10.31 21.04 -1.99
N GLY A 81 10.44 21.69 -3.15
CA GLY A 81 11.75 22.04 -3.71
C GLY A 81 12.52 23.04 -2.85
N ALA A 82 11.85 24.02 -2.25
CA ALA A 82 12.48 24.96 -1.32
C ALA A 82 12.95 24.27 -0.04
N LEU A 83 12.10 23.42 0.57
CA LEU A 83 12.45 22.62 1.75
C LEU A 83 13.64 21.70 1.52
N VAL A 84 13.65 20.98 0.39
CA VAL A 84 14.74 20.06 0.04
C VAL A 84 16.04 20.81 -0.21
N ARG A 85 16.03 21.93 -0.94
CA ARG A 85 17.24 22.76 -1.13
C ARG A 85 17.74 23.37 0.17
N GLY A 86 16.83 23.86 1.02
CA GLY A 86 17.18 24.39 2.33
C GLY A 86 17.83 23.36 3.24
N ALA A 87 17.27 22.15 3.30
CA ALA A 87 17.83 21.04 4.07
C ALA A 87 19.21 20.60 3.56
N MET A 88 19.40 20.54 2.24
CA MET A 88 20.70 20.21 1.63
C MET A 88 21.75 21.26 1.96
N ALA A 89 21.42 22.54 1.81
CA ALA A 89 22.33 23.65 2.15
C ALA A 89 22.68 23.67 3.66
N HIS A 90 21.69 23.38 4.53
CA HIS A 90 21.92 23.33 5.99
C HIS A 90 22.82 22.15 6.41
N CYS A 91 22.84 21.07 5.64
CA CYS A 91 23.62 19.86 5.91
C CYS A 91 24.88 19.74 5.03
N ASP A 92 25.39 20.81 4.46
CA ASP A 92 26.58 20.84 3.60
C ASP A 92 26.53 19.73 2.51
N ASP A 93 25.41 19.64 1.81
CA ASP A 93 25.12 18.62 0.78
C ASP A 93 25.15 17.15 1.26
N ASN A 94 25.12 16.90 2.55
CA ASN A 94 25.04 15.57 3.12
C ASN A 94 23.62 15.01 3.05
N GLN A 95 23.34 14.20 2.03
CA GLN A 95 22.01 13.62 1.79
C GLN A 95 21.46 12.78 2.95
N SER A 96 22.33 12.14 3.75
CA SER A 96 21.87 11.33 4.88
C SER A 96 21.38 12.19 6.04
N GLN A 97 22.12 13.28 6.33
CA GLN A 97 21.73 14.24 7.36
C GLN A 97 20.51 15.08 6.93
N ALA A 98 20.47 15.53 5.68
CA ALA A 98 19.32 16.24 5.13
C ALA A 98 18.03 15.40 5.11
N ALA A 99 18.12 14.10 4.81
CA ALA A 99 16.98 13.18 4.89
C ALA A 99 16.49 13.01 6.34
N ALA A 100 17.41 12.87 7.30
CA ALA A 100 17.08 12.80 8.72
C ALA A 100 16.45 14.09 9.22
N LEU A 101 16.98 15.27 8.83
CA LEU A 101 16.43 16.60 9.16
C LEU A 101 15.00 16.76 8.65
N LEU A 102 14.71 16.28 7.43
CA LEU A 102 13.37 16.35 6.82
C LEU A 102 12.42 15.23 7.27
N GLY A 103 12.88 14.28 8.11
CA GLY A 103 12.08 13.14 8.54
C GLY A 103 11.69 12.17 7.42
N ILE A 104 12.48 12.12 6.32
CA ILE A 104 12.22 11.26 5.15
C ILE A 104 13.37 10.27 4.91
N SER A 105 13.11 9.22 4.11
CA SER A 105 14.18 8.30 3.72
C SER A 105 15.19 8.97 2.77
N ARG A 106 16.45 8.51 2.80
CA ARG A 106 17.47 8.96 1.84
C ARG A 106 17.05 8.73 0.38
N HIS A 107 16.30 7.67 0.13
CA HIS A 107 15.75 7.37 -1.20
C HIS A 107 14.72 8.42 -1.62
N SER A 108 13.77 8.76 -0.73
CA SER A 108 12.78 9.82 -0.97
C SER A 108 13.46 11.17 -1.23
N LEU A 109 14.49 11.51 -0.45
CA LEU A 109 15.26 12.74 -0.67
C LEU A 109 15.91 12.76 -2.05
N ARG A 110 16.54 11.66 -2.48
CA ARG A 110 17.16 11.57 -3.83
C ARG A 110 16.14 11.74 -4.94
N THR A 111 14.95 11.15 -4.79
CA THR A 111 13.86 11.32 -5.75
C THR A 111 13.44 12.80 -5.83
N GLN A 112 13.30 13.48 -4.70
CA GLN A 112 12.97 14.91 -4.68
C GLN A 112 14.09 15.78 -5.27
N LEU A 113 15.35 15.50 -4.96
CA LEU A 113 16.51 16.18 -5.54
C LEU A 113 16.59 16.02 -7.07
N ALA A 114 16.22 14.85 -7.58
CA ALA A 114 16.11 14.59 -9.02
C ALA A 114 14.95 15.39 -9.65
N ASN A 115 13.79 15.41 -9.00
CA ASN A 115 12.60 16.12 -9.47
C ASN A 115 12.81 17.64 -9.55
N ILE A 116 13.62 18.22 -8.65
CA ILE A 116 13.96 19.65 -8.66
C ILE A 116 15.26 19.97 -9.43
N GLY A 117 15.88 18.96 -10.08
CA GLY A 117 17.05 19.14 -10.94
C GLY A 117 18.37 19.44 -10.22
N VAL A 118 18.45 19.26 -8.89
CA VAL A 118 19.66 19.48 -8.07
C VAL A 118 20.68 18.38 -8.29
N ILE A 119 20.23 17.14 -8.43
CA ILE A 119 21.08 16.04 -8.87
C ILE A 119 20.60 15.57 -10.24
N LYS A 120 21.54 15.18 -11.12
CA LYS A 120 21.15 14.52 -12.36
C LYS A 120 20.46 13.22 -11.99
N GLY A 121 19.11 13.23 -11.99
CA GLY A 121 18.33 12.03 -12.06
C GLY A 121 18.88 11.21 -13.23
N ARG A 122 18.98 9.89 -13.09
CA ARG A 122 19.37 9.01 -14.18
C ARG A 122 18.53 9.44 -15.40
N ARG A 123 19.20 10.03 -16.37
CA ARG A 123 18.70 10.77 -17.54
C ARG A 123 17.20 10.60 -17.84
N GLN A 124 16.42 11.68 -17.67
CA GLN A 124 15.22 11.87 -18.50
C GLN A 124 15.69 12.04 -19.95
N ALA A 125 15.20 11.20 -20.84
CA ALA A 125 15.49 11.30 -22.26
C ALA A 125 14.96 12.64 -22.80
N ALA A 126 15.82 13.36 -23.49
CA ALA A 126 15.49 14.57 -24.24
C ALA A 126 14.46 14.26 -25.36
N PRO A 127 13.72 15.30 -25.88
CA PRO A 127 12.67 15.09 -26.87
C PRO A 127 13.23 14.53 -28.18
N ARG A 128 12.46 13.64 -28.74
CA ARG A 128 12.61 12.88 -29.99
C ARG A 128 13.44 13.51 -31.07
N ARG A 129 14.43 12.78 -31.51
CA ARG A 129 14.86 12.71 -32.90
C ARG A 129 14.38 11.38 -33.49
N GLU A 130 14.01 11.46 -34.77
CA GLU A 130 13.36 10.46 -35.61
C GLU A 130 13.98 9.05 -35.57
N ALA A 131 13.13 8.07 -35.86
CA ALA A 131 13.36 6.66 -35.88
C ALA A 131 14.63 6.27 -36.65
N ALA A 132 15.66 5.83 -35.91
CA ALA A 132 16.69 4.95 -36.42
C ALA A 132 16.56 3.61 -35.67
N ALA A 133 16.62 2.50 -36.39
CA ALA A 133 16.46 1.14 -35.94
C ALA A 133 17.17 0.90 -34.62
N VAL A 134 16.40 0.60 -33.55
CA VAL A 134 16.88 0.30 -32.22
C VAL A 134 17.57 -1.05 -32.26
N ARG A 135 18.88 -1.06 -32.18
CA ARG A 135 19.66 -2.22 -31.71
C ARG A 135 19.25 -2.44 -30.27
N GLY A 136 18.91 -3.71 -29.91
CA GLY A 136 18.40 -4.12 -28.62
C GLY A 136 19.18 -3.50 -27.45
N GLY A 137 18.60 -2.53 -26.79
CA GLY A 137 19.15 -1.81 -25.64
C GLY A 137 18.09 -1.65 -24.58
N ASP A 138 18.32 -2.28 -23.47
CA ASP A 138 17.87 -2.09 -22.09
C ASP A 138 16.49 -1.43 -21.91
N ARG A 139 15.42 -2.15 -22.26
CA ARG A 139 14.07 -1.84 -21.79
C ARG A 139 14.02 -2.22 -20.31
N GLU A 140 13.43 -1.40 -19.46
CA GLU A 140 13.21 -1.73 -18.04
C GLU A 140 11.72 -2.05 -17.82
N LEU A 141 11.44 -3.07 -17.01
CA LEU A 141 10.14 -3.39 -16.45
C LEU A 141 10.24 -3.33 -14.92
N ARG A 142 9.65 -2.33 -14.30
CA ARG A 142 9.65 -2.14 -12.84
C ARG A 142 8.36 -2.69 -12.27
N ILE A 143 8.47 -3.75 -11.47
CA ILE A 143 7.33 -4.47 -10.90
C ILE A 143 7.22 -4.19 -9.41
N GLY A 144 6.06 -3.66 -9.01
CA GLY A 144 5.66 -3.61 -7.61
C GLY A 144 4.97 -4.91 -7.20
N TYR A 145 5.39 -5.51 -6.08
CA TYR A 145 4.80 -6.75 -5.60
C TYR A 145 4.57 -6.73 -4.10
N GLN A 146 3.62 -7.53 -3.65
CA GLN A 146 3.46 -7.94 -2.27
C GLN A 146 4.04 -9.35 -2.14
N ARG A 147 4.63 -9.68 -1.00
CA ARG A 147 5.38 -10.93 -0.82
C ARG A 147 4.55 -12.20 -1.09
N PHE A 148 3.23 -12.15 -0.88
CA PHE A 148 2.33 -13.28 -1.10
C PHE A 148 1.62 -13.17 -2.45
N GLY A 149 1.33 -14.33 -3.05
CA GLY A 149 0.60 -14.45 -4.32
C GLY A 149 1.49 -14.72 -5.53
N ASN A 150 0.90 -14.58 -6.70
CA ASN A 150 1.50 -15.00 -7.97
C ASN A 150 2.84 -14.27 -8.27
N LEU A 151 2.90 -12.95 -8.08
CA LEU A 151 4.13 -12.17 -8.31
C LEU A 151 5.25 -12.54 -7.33
N GLY A 152 4.93 -12.85 -6.07
CA GLY A 152 5.93 -13.30 -5.09
C GLY A 152 6.59 -14.61 -5.53
N ILE A 153 5.79 -15.58 -5.99
CA ILE A 153 6.29 -16.88 -6.50
C ILE A 153 7.06 -16.71 -7.82
N LEU A 154 6.55 -15.86 -8.72
CA LEU A 154 7.21 -15.54 -9.99
C LEU A 154 8.63 -14.99 -9.74
N LYS A 155 8.76 -14.08 -8.79
CA LYS A 155 10.04 -13.50 -8.36
C LYS A 155 10.95 -14.54 -7.71
N ALA A 156 10.44 -15.32 -6.73
CA ALA A 156 11.21 -16.35 -6.05
C ALA A 156 11.79 -17.40 -7.02
N ARG A 157 11.04 -17.72 -8.08
CA ARG A 157 11.48 -18.64 -9.15
C ARG A 157 12.42 -18.00 -10.17
N GLN A 158 12.58 -16.68 -10.19
CA GLN A 158 13.37 -15.96 -11.22
C GLN A 158 13.00 -16.35 -12.66
N SER A 159 11.74 -16.77 -12.89
CA SER A 159 11.31 -17.24 -14.20
C SER A 159 11.10 -16.10 -15.19
N LEU A 160 10.73 -14.91 -14.67
CA LEU A 160 10.52 -13.72 -15.49
C LEU A 160 11.83 -13.18 -16.04
N GLU A 161 12.89 -13.12 -15.24
CA GLU A 161 14.23 -12.70 -15.66
C GLU A 161 14.75 -13.59 -16.78
N ARG A 162 14.57 -14.92 -16.64
CA ARG A 162 14.94 -15.87 -17.70
C ARG A 162 14.12 -15.68 -18.98
N ALA A 163 12.82 -15.42 -18.84
CA ALA A 163 11.93 -15.21 -19.98
C ALA A 163 12.26 -13.93 -20.77
N PHE A 164 12.79 -12.91 -20.08
CA PHE A 164 13.13 -11.63 -20.65
C PHE A 164 14.59 -11.45 -21.03
N ALA A 165 15.48 -12.36 -20.61
CA ALA A 165 16.92 -12.27 -20.89
C ALA A 165 17.24 -12.14 -22.39
N GLY A 166 16.51 -12.89 -23.25
CA GLY A 166 16.68 -12.82 -24.71
C GLY A 166 15.99 -11.64 -25.41
N LEU A 167 15.18 -10.86 -24.67
CA LEU A 167 14.38 -9.75 -25.20
C LEU A 167 14.96 -8.36 -24.87
N GLY A 168 16.11 -8.31 -24.19
CA GLY A 168 16.73 -7.04 -23.76
C GLY A 168 15.83 -6.26 -22.79
N VAL A 169 15.06 -6.95 -21.95
CA VAL A 169 14.23 -6.33 -20.91
C VAL A 169 14.82 -6.65 -19.54
N ASN A 170 15.20 -5.61 -18.80
CA ASN A 170 15.68 -5.72 -17.43
C ASN A 170 14.52 -5.63 -16.45
N VAL A 171 14.34 -6.64 -15.59
CA VAL A 171 13.26 -6.71 -14.59
C VAL A 171 13.77 -6.18 -13.26
N LEU A 172 13.05 -5.20 -12.71
CA LEU A 172 13.34 -4.60 -11.40
C LEU A 172 12.14 -4.81 -10.47
N TRP A 173 12.40 -5.31 -9.27
CA TRP A 173 11.37 -5.61 -8.27
C TRP A 173 11.39 -4.61 -7.12
N SER A 174 10.22 -4.12 -6.73
CA SER A 174 10.01 -3.28 -5.55
C SER A 174 8.93 -3.88 -4.68
N GLU A 175 9.25 -4.08 -3.40
CA GLU A 175 8.33 -4.67 -2.43
C GLU A 175 7.46 -3.62 -1.76
N PHE A 176 6.18 -3.94 -1.55
CA PHE A 176 5.22 -3.08 -0.87
C PHE A 176 4.43 -3.87 0.19
N PRO A 177 4.14 -3.24 1.35
CA PRO A 177 3.40 -3.92 2.42
C PRO A 177 1.93 -4.15 2.08
N ALA A 178 1.34 -3.31 1.21
CA ALA A 178 -0.06 -3.41 0.80
C ALA A 178 -0.35 -2.64 -0.51
N GLY A 179 -1.54 -2.88 -1.07
CA GLY A 179 -1.98 -2.29 -2.34
C GLY A 179 -1.98 -0.76 -2.41
N PRO A 180 -2.41 -0.01 -1.38
CA PRO A 180 -2.39 1.46 -1.43
C PRO A 180 -0.99 2.04 -1.65
N GLN A 181 0.05 1.52 -0.96
CA GLN A 181 1.43 1.97 -1.13
C GLN A 181 1.99 1.60 -2.51
N LEU A 182 1.65 0.41 -3.01
CA LEU A 182 2.01 -0.04 -4.36
C LEU A 182 1.43 0.90 -5.41
N LEU A 183 0.16 1.28 -5.29
CA LEU A 183 -0.49 2.17 -6.25
C LEU A 183 -0.02 3.62 -6.16
N HIS A 184 0.41 4.05 -4.98
CA HIS A 184 1.11 5.33 -4.86
C HIS A 184 2.42 5.32 -5.69
N ALA A 185 3.22 4.26 -5.59
CA ALA A 185 4.44 4.11 -6.40
C ALA A 185 4.13 4.02 -7.92
N LEU A 186 3.01 3.38 -8.30
CA LEU A 186 2.56 3.36 -9.70
C LEU A 186 2.23 4.77 -10.19
N ALA A 187 1.51 5.56 -9.39
CA ALA A 187 1.16 6.95 -9.69
C ALA A 187 2.40 7.86 -9.76
N CYS A 188 3.39 7.64 -8.90
CA CYS A 188 4.68 8.35 -8.91
C CYS A 188 5.63 7.89 -10.02
N ARG A 189 5.24 6.90 -10.84
CA ARG A 189 6.06 6.30 -11.91
C ARG A 189 7.32 5.58 -11.41
N ASP A 190 7.33 5.15 -10.15
CA ASP A 190 8.42 4.36 -9.56
C ASP A 190 8.34 2.89 -10.02
N ILE A 191 7.13 2.42 -10.33
CA ILE A 191 6.87 1.09 -10.93
C ILE A 191 5.99 1.22 -12.17
N ASP A 192 6.03 0.20 -13.03
CA ASP A 192 5.28 0.15 -14.29
C ASP A 192 4.12 -0.84 -14.23
N PHE A 193 4.21 -1.83 -13.33
CA PHE A 193 3.26 -2.92 -13.18
C PHE A 193 3.17 -3.35 -11.73
N GLY A 194 1.99 -3.86 -11.31
CA GLY A 194 1.82 -4.40 -9.96
C GLY A 194 0.46 -5.05 -9.75
N THR A 195 0.31 -5.73 -8.59
CA THR A 195 -0.93 -6.43 -8.26
C THR A 195 -1.46 -5.97 -6.90
N PRO A 196 -2.43 -5.07 -6.86
CA PRO A 196 -3.25 -4.78 -5.69
C PRO A 196 -4.52 -5.64 -5.68
N GLY A 197 -5.25 -5.58 -4.56
CA GLY A 197 -6.62 -6.08 -4.49
C GLY A 197 -7.64 -5.18 -5.18
N GLU A 198 -8.93 -5.42 -4.92
CA GLU A 198 -10.05 -4.72 -5.60
C GLU A 198 -10.29 -3.29 -5.12
N ALA A 199 -10.09 -2.99 -3.84
CA ALA A 199 -10.37 -1.65 -3.31
C ALA A 199 -9.30 -0.59 -3.65
N PRO A 200 -7.98 -0.84 -3.55
CA PRO A 200 -6.95 0.17 -3.80
C PRO A 200 -7.03 0.85 -5.17
N PRO A 201 -7.30 0.14 -6.30
CA PRO A 201 -7.37 0.78 -7.62
C PRO A 201 -8.44 1.85 -7.74
N VAL A 202 -9.55 1.69 -7.01
CA VAL A 202 -10.65 2.66 -7.00
C VAL A 202 -10.19 4.00 -6.43
N PHE A 203 -9.44 3.97 -5.31
CA PHE A 203 -8.84 5.17 -4.73
C PHE A 203 -7.79 5.79 -5.63
N ALA A 204 -6.93 4.98 -6.24
CA ALA A 204 -5.89 5.46 -7.15
C ALA A 204 -6.50 6.15 -8.39
N GLN A 205 -7.54 5.57 -8.99
CA GLN A 205 -8.24 6.15 -10.13
C GLN A 205 -8.97 7.45 -9.73
N ALA A 206 -9.59 7.52 -8.54
CA ALA A 206 -10.18 8.74 -8.01
C ALA A 206 -9.13 9.84 -7.76
N GLY A 207 -7.91 9.45 -7.40
CA GLY A 207 -6.73 10.32 -7.26
C GLY A 207 -6.03 10.70 -8.58
N ASN A 208 -6.67 10.50 -9.75
CA ASN A 208 -6.11 10.77 -11.08
C ASN A 208 -4.88 9.92 -11.47
N SER A 209 -4.70 8.74 -10.89
CA SER A 209 -3.66 7.82 -11.32
C SER A 209 -3.95 7.30 -12.72
N ASP A 210 -2.99 7.43 -13.63
CA ASP A 210 -3.12 6.96 -15.02
C ASP A 210 -2.74 5.49 -15.13
N LEU A 211 -3.63 4.64 -14.64
CA LEU A 211 -3.50 3.19 -14.59
C LEU A 211 -4.43 2.49 -15.58
N LEU A 212 -4.08 1.24 -15.92
CA LEU A 212 -4.92 0.32 -16.67
C LEU A 212 -5.07 -1.01 -15.92
N TYR A 213 -6.27 -1.53 -15.84
CA TYR A 213 -6.56 -2.91 -15.46
C TYR A 213 -6.23 -3.81 -16.65
N VAL A 214 -5.15 -4.59 -16.55
CA VAL A 214 -4.70 -5.46 -17.64
C VAL A 214 -5.17 -6.91 -17.49
N ALA A 215 -5.38 -7.37 -16.25
CA ALA A 215 -5.95 -8.68 -15.95
C ALA A 215 -6.48 -8.72 -14.52
N TRP A 216 -7.17 -9.81 -14.17
CA TRP A 216 -7.71 -10.06 -12.84
C TRP A 216 -7.58 -11.53 -12.45
N GLU A 217 -7.59 -11.82 -11.14
CA GLU A 217 -7.68 -13.18 -10.59
C GLU A 217 -9.10 -13.46 -10.10
N PRO A 218 -9.60 -14.71 -10.22
CA PRO A 218 -10.92 -15.10 -9.74
C PRO A 218 -11.18 -14.74 -8.29
N PRO A 219 -12.47 -14.64 -7.87
CA PRO A 219 -12.84 -14.30 -6.50
C PRO A 219 -12.17 -15.21 -5.47
N ALA A 220 -11.75 -14.61 -4.35
CA ALA A 220 -11.18 -15.30 -3.22
C ALA A 220 -11.74 -14.77 -1.89
N PRO A 221 -13.07 -14.81 -1.67
CA PRO A 221 -13.71 -14.21 -0.50
C PRO A 221 -13.27 -14.86 0.82
N GLN A 222 -12.84 -16.11 0.80
CA GLN A 222 -12.33 -16.83 1.99
C GLN A 222 -10.95 -16.35 2.44
N SER A 223 -10.25 -15.60 1.60
CA SER A 223 -8.91 -15.07 1.89
C SER A 223 -8.93 -13.75 2.68
N VAL A 224 -10.09 -13.27 3.12
CA VAL A 224 -10.26 -12.06 3.93
C VAL A 224 -11.31 -12.29 5.01
N ALA A 225 -11.05 -11.80 6.23
CA ALA A 225 -11.97 -11.94 7.35
C ALA A 225 -11.78 -10.85 8.41
N MET A 226 -12.83 -10.67 9.22
CA MET A 226 -12.76 -10.07 10.54
C MET A 226 -12.45 -11.15 11.56
N VAL A 227 -11.42 -10.95 12.36
CA VAL A 227 -11.00 -11.86 13.42
C VAL A 227 -10.98 -11.16 14.76
N VAL A 228 -11.17 -11.94 15.82
CA VAL A 228 -11.10 -11.50 17.23
C VAL A 228 -10.31 -12.51 18.05
N PRO A 229 -9.81 -12.14 19.23
CA PRO A 229 -9.22 -13.11 20.15
C PRO A 229 -10.18 -14.27 20.43
N HIS A 230 -9.65 -15.46 20.66
CA HIS A 230 -10.47 -16.65 20.87
C HIS A 230 -11.47 -16.48 22.03
N ASN A 231 -11.07 -15.78 23.09
CA ASN A 231 -11.87 -15.49 24.29
C ASN A 231 -12.70 -14.19 24.19
N SER A 232 -12.72 -13.48 23.05
CA SER A 232 -13.47 -12.23 22.85
C SER A 232 -14.97 -12.42 23.12
N ASP A 233 -15.62 -11.40 23.66
CA ASP A 233 -17.06 -11.29 23.84
C ASP A 233 -17.83 -10.96 22.55
N ILE A 234 -17.14 -10.50 21.49
CA ILE A 234 -17.73 -10.28 20.16
C ILE A 234 -18.04 -11.65 19.54
N ARG A 235 -19.30 -12.03 19.45
CA ARG A 235 -19.74 -13.34 18.91
C ARG A 235 -20.28 -13.24 17.49
N SER A 236 -20.78 -12.08 17.13
CA SER A 236 -21.40 -11.81 15.83
C SER A 236 -21.13 -10.38 15.38
N THR A 237 -21.54 -10.04 14.15
CA THR A 237 -21.45 -8.69 13.60
C THR A 237 -22.38 -7.69 14.33
N ALA A 238 -23.39 -8.15 15.05
CA ALA A 238 -24.27 -7.30 15.85
C ALA A 238 -23.55 -6.71 17.10
N ASP A 239 -22.45 -7.33 17.53
CA ASP A 239 -21.69 -6.92 18.73
C ASP A 239 -20.66 -5.83 18.41
N LEU A 240 -20.61 -5.31 17.19
CA LEU A 240 -19.55 -4.41 16.72
C LEU A 240 -19.74 -2.96 17.13
N ARG A 241 -20.95 -2.55 17.54
CA ARG A 241 -21.22 -1.15 17.93
C ARG A 241 -20.27 -0.66 19.02
N GLY A 242 -19.59 0.45 18.74
CA GLY A 242 -18.60 1.08 19.63
C GLY A 242 -17.24 0.36 19.74
N ARG A 243 -17.06 -0.79 19.06
CA ARG A 243 -15.81 -1.56 19.07
C ARG A 243 -14.70 -0.88 18.27
N ARG A 244 -13.46 -1.11 18.69
CA ARG A 244 -12.25 -0.67 18.02
C ARG A 244 -11.83 -1.74 17.01
N ILE A 245 -11.80 -1.38 15.73
CA ILE A 245 -11.53 -2.33 14.64
C ILE A 245 -10.30 -1.86 13.86
N ALA A 246 -9.25 -2.69 13.86
CA ALA A 246 -8.03 -2.41 13.12
C ALA A 246 -8.14 -2.84 11.67
N LEU A 247 -7.71 -1.96 10.75
CA LEU A 247 -7.61 -2.28 9.32
C LEU A 247 -6.60 -1.39 8.59
N ASN A 248 -6.15 -1.84 7.42
CA ASN A 248 -5.39 -1.02 6.49
C ASN A 248 -6.33 -0.17 5.62
N LYS A 249 -6.18 1.17 5.69
CA LYS A 249 -7.05 2.12 4.98
C LYS A 249 -6.97 1.93 3.46
N GLY A 250 -8.12 1.87 2.80
CA GLY A 250 -8.21 1.76 1.34
C GLY A 250 -7.86 0.39 0.77
N SER A 251 -7.69 -0.65 1.61
CA SER A 251 -7.45 -2.03 1.20
C SER A 251 -8.76 -2.82 1.04
N ASN A 252 -8.67 -4.07 0.56
CA ASN A 252 -9.83 -4.96 0.42
C ASN A 252 -10.59 -5.19 1.73
N VAL A 253 -9.88 -5.24 2.85
CA VAL A 253 -10.54 -5.41 4.16
C VAL A 253 -11.25 -4.15 4.63
N HIS A 254 -10.91 -2.97 4.10
CA HIS A 254 -11.73 -1.78 4.32
C HIS A 254 -13.09 -1.92 3.62
N TRP A 255 -13.10 -2.46 2.40
CA TRP A 255 -14.34 -2.80 1.69
C TRP A 255 -15.13 -3.87 2.43
N LEU A 256 -14.48 -4.92 2.91
CA LEU A 256 -15.14 -5.96 3.70
C LEU A 256 -15.77 -5.40 4.98
N LEU A 257 -15.09 -4.50 5.71
CA LEU A 257 -15.68 -3.87 6.90
C LEU A 257 -16.96 -3.11 6.55
N VAL A 258 -16.97 -2.33 5.47
CA VAL A 258 -18.19 -1.62 5.01
C VAL A 258 -19.33 -2.60 4.81
N GLN A 259 -19.10 -3.73 4.13
CA GLN A 259 -20.13 -4.73 3.87
C GLN A 259 -20.60 -5.43 5.16
N ILE A 260 -19.70 -5.73 6.08
CA ILE A 260 -20.06 -6.31 7.40
C ILE A 260 -20.94 -5.35 8.20
N LEU A 261 -20.61 -4.07 8.23
CA LEU A 261 -21.37 -3.07 8.97
C LEU A 261 -22.76 -2.84 8.35
N GLU A 262 -22.86 -2.76 7.02
CA GLU A 262 -24.12 -2.63 6.32
C GLU A 262 -25.07 -3.81 6.58
N GLU A 263 -24.55 -5.04 6.56
CA GLU A 263 -25.31 -6.25 6.91
C GLU A 263 -25.83 -6.22 8.35
N ALA A 264 -25.06 -5.64 9.27
CA ALA A 264 -25.43 -5.48 10.68
C ALA A 264 -26.34 -4.24 10.95
N GLY A 265 -26.69 -3.46 9.91
CA GLY A 265 -27.41 -2.20 10.07
C GLY A 265 -26.61 -1.11 10.78
N LEU A 266 -25.27 -1.17 10.64
CA LEU A 266 -24.30 -0.24 11.20
C LEU A 266 -23.63 0.57 10.09
N THR A 267 -22.99 1.66 10.50
CA THR A 267 -22.15 2.53 9.66
C THR A 267 -20.73 2.60 10.21
N LEU A 268 -19.82 3.23 9.48
CA LEU A 268 -18.45 3.49 9.96
C LEU A 268 -18.42 4.38 11.21
N ASP A 269 -19.44 5.21 11.43
CA ASP A 269 -19.56 6.07 12.62
C ASP A 269 -20.01 5.31 13.88
N ASP A 270 -20.57 4.11 13.71
CA ASP A 270 -20.98 3.24 14.81
C ASP A 270 -19.83 2.45 15.43
N VAL A 271 -18.64 2.48 14.81
CA VAL A 271 -17.42 1.76 15.25
C VAL A 271 -16.22 2.71 15.34
N LYS A 272 -15.17 2.29 16.03
CA LYS A 272 -13.92 3.06 16.12
C LYS A 272 -12.88 2.41 15.22
N VAL A 273 -12.76 2.92 13.99
CA VAL A 273 -11.78 2.39 13.04
C VAL A 273 -10.37 2.85 13.42
N VAL A 274 -9.46 1.89 13.57
CA VAL A 274 -8.04 2.11 13.84
C VAL A 274 -7.24 1.74 12.59
N TYR A 275 -6.69 2.74 11.92
CA TYR A 275 -5.88 2.51 10.72
C TYR A 275 -4.47 2.08 11.09
N THR A 276 -4.09 0.86 10.69
CA THR A 276 -2.78 0.27 10.96
C THR A 276 -2.29 -0.55 9.76
N PRO A 277 -0.97 -0.65 9.55
CA PRO A 277 -0.44 -1.62 8.60
C PRO A 277 -0.82 -3.05 8.98
N PRO A 278 -0.96 -3.96 8.00
CA PRO A 278 -1.21 -5.36 8.28
C PRO A 278 -0.02 -5.97 9.01
N LYS A 279 -0.28 -6.69 10.08
CA LYS A 279 0.75 -7.42 10.82
C LYS A 279 0.19 -8.68 11.46
N TYR A 280 1.05 -9.65 11.64
CA TYR A 280 0.85 -10.85 12.44
C TYR A 280 2.23 -11.51 12.65
N PRO A 281 2.55 -12.13 13.77
CA PRO A 281 1.69 -12.28 14.95
C PRO A 281 1.39 -10.95 15.67
N LEU A 282 0.29 -10.92 16.40
CA LEU A 282 -0.10 -9.78 17.22
C LEU A 282 0.63 -9.82 18.57
N THR A 283 0.98 -8.65 19.08
CA THR A 283 1.60 -8.48 20.40
C THR A 283 0.57 -8.18 21.47
N ALA A 284 0.94 -8.27 22.73
CA ALA A 284 0.06 -7.93 23.85
C ALA A 284 -0.49 -6.49 23.72
N SER A 285 0.31 -5.54 23.25
CA SER A 285 -0.13 -4.17 23.01
C SER A 285 -1.20 -4.06 21.92
N ASP A 286 -1.15 -4.95 20.91
CA ASP A 286 -2.18 -4.98 19.86
C ASP A 286 -3.53 -5.42 20.41
N TYR A 287 -3.54 -6.46 21.28
CA TYR A 287 -4.75 -6.93 21.94
C TYR A 287 -5.38 -5.89 22.89
N LEU A 288 -4.56 -5.00 23.46
CA LEU A 288 -5.06 -3.88 24.28
C LEU A 288 -5.56 -2.70 23.44
N ALA A 289 -5.01 -2.53 22.26
CA ALA A 289 -5.31 -1.38 21.39
C ALA A 289 -6.65 -1.50 20.68
N VAL A 290 -7.06 -2.71 20.25
CA VAL A 290 -8.24 -2.95 19.43
C VAL A 290 -8.98 -4.22 19.84
N ASP A 291 -10.25 -4.30 19.45
CA ASP A 291 -11.15 -5.40 19.83
C ASP A 291 -11.29 -6.43 18.69
N ALA A 292 -11.05 -6.01 17.43
CA ALA A 292 -11.10 -6.86 16.25
C ALA A 292 -10.09 -6.39 15.18
N TRP A 293 -9.66 -7.32 14.33
CA TRP A 293 -8.74 -7.06 13.21
C TRP A 293 -9.37 -7.51 11.90
N MET A 294 -9.17 -6.70 10.87
CA MET A 294 -9.47 -7.07 9.51
C MET A 294 -8.20 -7.63 8.87
N MET A 295 -8.22 -8.91 8.50
CA MET A 295 -7.03 -9.62 7.99
C MET A 295 -7.27 -10.22 6.62
N TRP A 296 -6.17 -10.49 5.91
CA TRP A 296 -6.12 -11.26 4.68
C TRP A 296 -4.97 -12.27 4.67
N ASP A 297 -5.06 -13.25 3.78
CA ASP A 297 -4.01 -14.24 3.60
C ASP A 297 -2.67 -13.62 3.14
N PRO A 298 -1.54 -14.14 3.63
CA PRO A 298 -1.40 -15.37 4.40
C PRO A 298 -1.54 -15.19 5.92
N LEU A 299 -1.67 -13.96 6.42
CA LEU A 299 -1.76 -13.68 7.86
C LEU A 299 -3.00 -14.31 8.49
N LEU A 300 -4.12 -14.33 7.75
CA LEU A 300 -5.36 -14.95 8.19
C LEU A 300 -5.19 -16.47 8.38
N SER A 301 -4.64 -17.16 7.40
CA SER A 301 -4.40 -18.61 7.49
C SER A 301 -3.42 -18.96 8.61
N ASP A 302 -2.38 -18.15 8.83
CA ASP A 302 -1.43 -18.37 9.93
C ASP A 302 -2.11 -18.18 11.29
N ALA A 303 -2.93 -17.15 11.46
CA ALA A 303 -3.69 -16.88 12.68
C ALA A 303 -4.69 -18.00 13.00
N GLU A 304 -5.38 -18.52 11.99
CA GLU A 304 -6.33 -19.63 12.16
C GLU A 304 -5.63 -20.94 12.58
N LEU A 305 -4.51 -21.27 11.94
CA LEU A 305 -3.76 -22.51 12.27
C LEU A 305 -3.13 -22.46 13.65
N ARG A 306 -2.73 -21.28 14.13
CA ARG A 306 -2.24 -21.12 15.51
C ARG A 306 -3.36 -21.16 16.55
N GLY A 307 -4.61 -20.95 16.15
CA GLY A 307 -5.77 -21.01 17.06
C GLY A 307 -5.88 -19.86 18.06
N GLU A 308 -5.10 -18.80 17.88
CA GLU A 308 -5.12 -17.62 18.76
C GLU A 308 -6.32 -16.71 18.49
N LEU A 309 -6.75 -16.66 17.25
CA LEU A 309 -7.84 -15.85 16.75
C LEU A 309 -8.96 -16.72 16.18
N ARG A 310 -10.19 -16.20 16.22
CA ARG A 310 -11.32 -16.81 15.53
C ARG A 310 -11.97 -15.83 14.56
N VAL A 311 -12.47 -16.35 13.47
CA VAL A 311 -13.22 -15.59 12.48
C VAL A 311 -14.62 -15.25 13.02
N VAL A 312 -15.01 -13.98 12.91
CA VAL A 312 -16.36 -13.50 13.19
C VAL A 312 -17.18 -13.39 11.90
N ALA A 313 -16.55 -12.88 10.85
CA ALA A 313 -17.15 -12.72 9.52
C ALA A 313 -16.08 -12.84 8.45
N SER A 314 -16.31 -13.69 7.45
CA SER A 314 -15.45 -13.81 6.26
C SER A 314 -15.97 -12.93 5.12
N GLY A 315 -15.19 -12.88 4.02
CA GLY A 315 -15.63 -12.23 2.79
C GLY A 315 -16.74 -12.98 2.02
N GLU A 316 -17.01 -14.26 2.39
CA GLU A 316 -18.02 -15.07 1.69
C GLU A 316 -19.41 -14.43 1.73
N GLY A 317 -20.03 -14.33 0.57
CA GLY A 317 -21.33 -13.67 0.39
C GLY A 317 -21.29 -12.13 0.47
N ARG A 318 -20.14 -11.51 0.83
CA ARG A 318 -20.00 -10.06 1.06
C ARG A 318 -19.14 -9.36 0.03
N VAL A 319 -17.96 -9.92 -0.27
CA VAL A 319 -16.98 -9.33 -1.20
C VAL A 319 -16.43 -10.37 -2.15
N SER A 320 -16.00 -9.95 -3.31
CA SER A 320 -15.30 -10.83 -4.26
C SER A 320 -13.84 -11.06 -3.86
N ASN A 321 -13.22 -10.05 -3.29
CA ASN A 321 -11.80 -10.05 -2.95
C ASN A 321 -10.90 -10.42 -4.14
N HIS A 322 -11.18 -9.81 -5.30
CA HIS A 322 -10.35 -9.92 -6.49
C HIS A 322 -8.94 -9.39 -6.26
N GLN A 323 -7.98 -9.95 -7.01
CA GLN A 323 -6.70 -9.30 -7.28
C GLN A 323 -6.72 -8.79 -8.72
N PHE A 324 -6.17 -7.60 -8.93
CA PHE A 324 -6.02 -7.04 -10.26
C PHE A 324 -4.54 -6.92 -10.62
N TYR A 325 -4.23 -7.12 -11.86
CA TYR A 325 -2.96 -6.77 -12.46
C TYR A 325 -3.10 -5.42 -13.13
N LEU A 326 -2.33 -4.46 -12.67
CA LEU A 326 -2.39 -3.08 -13.13
C LEU A 326 -1.07 -2.68 -13.77
N ALA A 327 -1.16 -1.84 -14.79
CA ALA A 327 0.01 -1.23 -15.42
C ALA A 327 -0.19 0.27 -15.55
N ARG A 328 0.90 1.04 -15.61
CA ARG A 328 0.85 2.42 -16.10
C ARG A 328 0.36 2.41 -17.56
N ARG A 329 -0.60 3.26 -17.89
CA ARG A 329 -1.17 3.35 -19.25
C ARG A 329 -0.09 3.55 -20.30
N GLU A 330 0.80 4.51 -20.09
CA GLU A 330 1.90 4.80 -21.00
C GLU A 330 2.77 3.57 -21.25
N TYR A 331 3.17 2.87 -20.17
CA TYR A 331 3.99 1.66 -20.27
C TYR A 331 3.28 0.53 -21.01
N ALA A 332 2.04 0.23 -20.62
CA ALA A 332 1.25 -0.82 -21.27
C ALA A 332 1.02 -0.57 -22.75
N THR A 333 0.79 0.68 -23.13
CA THR A 333 0.59 1.07 -24.53
C THR A 333 1.86 0.94 -25.37
N GLN A 334 3.01 1.35 -24.82
CA GLN A 334 4.30 1.34 -25.53
C GLN A 334 4.97 -0.03 -25.54
N HIS A 335 4.67 -0.91 -24.57
CA HIS A 335 5.33 -2.20 -24.35
C HIS A 335 4.31 -3.36 -24.28
N ARG A 336 3.40 -3.43 -25.25
CA ARG A 336 2.35 -4.47 -25.32
C ARG A 336 2.94 -5.88 -25.32
N ASP A 337 4.06 -6.09 -26.02
CA ASP A 337 4.79 -7.35 -26.07
C ASP A 337 5.31 -7.78 -24.68
N VAL A 338 5.80 -6.83 -23.89
CA VAL A 338 6.27 -7.08 -22.52
C VAL A 338 5.12 -7.46 -21.62
N ILE A 339 3.99 -6.74 -21.68
CA ILE A 339 2.80 -7.04 -20.87
C ILE A 339 2.23 -8.41 -21.23
N ALA A 340 2.08 -8.73 -22.50
CA ALA A 340 1.59 -10.04 -22.96
C ALA A 340 2.50 -11.17 -22.48
N ARG A 341 3.83 -11.02 -22.59
CA ARG A 341 4.79 -12.01 -22.08
C ARG A 341 4.71 -12.15 -20.56
N LEU A 342 4.61 -11.06 -19.80
CA LEU A 342 4.43 -11.07 -18.36
C LEU A 342 3.16 -11.82 -17.94
N LEU A 343 2.02 -11.57 -18.58
CA LEU A 343 0.76 -12.27 -18.32
C LEU A 343 0.87 -13.78 -18.63
N ASN A 344 1.65 -14.16 -19.65
CA ASN A 344 1.94 -15.57 -19.93
C ASN A 344 2.77 -16.21 -18.80
N GLU A 345 3.82 -15.55 -18.31
CA GLU A 345 4.64 -16.04 -17.20
C GLU A 345 3.84 -16.16 -15.90
N LEU A 346 2.93 -15.21 -15.63
CA LEU A 346 1.98 -15.29 -14.53
C LEU A 346 1.04 -16.49 -14.67
N THR A 347 0.59 -16.79 -15.90
CA THR A 347 -0.23 -17.98 -16.18
C THR A 347 0.54 -19.28 -15.94
N GLN A 348 1.82 -19.33 -16.32
CA GLN A 348 2.68 -20.51 -16.05
C GLN A 348 2.93 -20.66 -14.55
N THR A 349 3.13 -19.54 -13.83
CA THR A 349 3.29 -19.56 -12.37
C THR A 349 2.02 -20.03 -11.67
N ALA A 350 0.84 -19.60 -12.12
CA ALA A 350 -0.44 -20.10 -11.61
C ALA A 350 -0.58 -21.62 -11.79
N ARG A 351 -0.21 -22.17 -12.96
CA ARG A 351 -0.20 -23.63 -13.20
C ARG A 351 0.77 -24.36 -12.26
N PHE A 352 1.92 -23.77 -12.00
CA PHE A 352 2.87 -24.31 -11.02
C PHE A 352 2.26 -24.34 -9.62
N ILE A 353 1.60 -23.25 -9.16
CA ILE A 353 0.92 -23.19 -7.86
C ILE A 353 -0.16 -24.29 -7.79
N ASP A 354 -0.97 -24.44 -8.83
CA ASP A 354 -2.06 -25.43 -8.85
C ASP A 354 -1.52 -26.86 -8.77
N SER A 355 -0.41 -27.17 -9.48
CA SER A 355 0.14 -28.52 -9.56
C SER A 355 1.12 -28.87 -8.45
N GLN A 356 1.78 -27.87 -7.84
CA GLN A 356 2.86 -28.06 -6.87
C GLN A 356 2.71 -27.09 -5.68
N ARG A 357 1.50 -27.04 -5.08
CA ARG A 357 1.14 -26.06 -4.04
C ARG A 357 2.08 -26.12 -2.83
N ALA A 358 2.42 -27.30 -2.35
CA ALA A 358 3.35 -27.46 -1.24
C ALA A 358 4.76 -26.90 -1.55
N GLU A 359 5.23 -27.04 -2.81
CA GLU A 359 6.50 -26.45 -3.23
C GLU A 359 6.41 -24.93 -3.31
N ALA A 360 5.32 -24.39 -3.86
CA ALA A 360 5.06 -22.96 -3.90
C ALA A 360 4.99 -22.36 -2.47
N ALA A 361 4.37 -23.06 -1.53
CA ALA A 361 4.33 -22.67 -0.13
C ALA A 361 5.73 -22.65 0.52
N ARG A 362 6.58 -23.66 0.25
CA ARG A 362 7.97 -23.68 0.73
C ARG A 362 8.81 -22.51 0.19
N LEU A 363 8.66 -22.18 -1.09
CA LEU A 363 9.33 -21.02 -1.68
C LEU A 363 8.96 -19.72 -0.97
N LEU A 364 7.68 -19.51 -0.70
CA LEU A 364 7.20 -18.33 0.02
C LEU A 364 7.62 -18.34 1.49
N SER A 365 7.64 -19.50 2.14
CA SER A 365 8.03 -19.65 3.54
C SER A 365 9.46 -19.16 3.80
N ALA A 366 10.37 -19.43 2.87
CA ALA A 366 11.77 -18.96 2.95
C ALA A 366 11.89 -17.44 2.95
N GLU A 367 10.98 -16.73 2.25
CA GLU A 367 10.98 -15.26 2.19
C GLU A 367 10.15 -14.60 3.31
N LEU A 368 9.05 -15.23 3.71
CA LEU A 368 8.06 -14.65 4.65
C LEU A 368 8.31 -15.02 6.11
N GLY A 369 8.97 -16.14 6.37
CA GLY A 369 9.09 -16.72 7.72
C GLY A 369 7.76 -17.24 8.28
N ILE A 370 6.76 -17.49 7.41
CA ILE A 370 5.46 -18.06 7.77
C ILE A 370 5.52 -19.58 7.55
N ASP A 371 4.81 -20.32 8.41
CA ASP A 371 4.73 -21.78 8.31
C ASP A 371 4.25 -22.23 6.91
N PRO A 372 4.91 -23.22 6.28
CA PRO A 372 4.51 -23.71 4.96
C PRO A 372 3.06 -24.19 4.90
N LEU A 373 2.51 -24.77 5.98
CA LEU A 373 1.12 -25.21 6.02
C LEU A 373 0.14 -24.05 5.98
N SER A 374 0.45 -22.96 6.68
CA SER A 374 -0.32 -21.71 6.62
C SER A 374 -0.35 -21.14 5.20
N LEU A 375 0.81 -21.17 4.53
CA LEU A 375 0.94 -20.69 3.15
C LEU A 375 0.24 -21.62 2.15
N GLU A 376 0.29 -22.92 2.36
CA GLU A 376 -0.42 -23.89 1.52
C GLU A 376 -1.94 -23.71 1.62
N GLN A 377 -2.46 -23.49 2.85
CA GLN A 377 -3.87 -23.16 3.07
C GLN A 377 -4.25 -21.84 2.37
N ALA A 378 -3.45 -20.80 2.53
CA ALA A 378 -3.68 -19.51 1.89
C ALA A 378 -3.68 -19.61 0.35
N LEU A 379 -2.75 -20.37 -0.24
CA LEU A 379 -2.69 -20.62 -1.68
C LEU A 379 -3.89 -21.43 -2.17
N ALA A 380 -4.43 -22.35 -1.34
CA ALA A 380 -5.60 -23.16 -1.68
C ALA A 380 -6.91 -22.36 -1.78
N ARG A 381 -7.01 -21.23 -1.05
CA ARG A 381 -8.21 -20.35 -1.02
C ARG A 381 -8.38 -19.49 -2.26
N ARG A 382 -7.37 -19.45 -3.14
CA ARG A 382 -7.32 -18.54 -4.28
C ARG A 382 -6.95 -19.25 -5.57
N SER A 383 -7.58 -18.85 -6.67
CA SER A 383 -7.09 -19.16 -8.01
C SER A 383 -6.17 -18.02 -8.45
N HIS A 384 -4.92 -18.34 -8.76
CA HIS A 384 -3.90 -17.39 -9.19
C HIS A 384 -3.85 -17.17 -10.71
N ARG A 385 -4.80 -17.74 -11.45
CA ARG A 385 -4.82 -17.69 -12.91
C ARG A 385 -5.28 -16.33 -13.42
N PRO A 386 -4.42 -15.56 -14.11
CA PRO A 386 -4.83 -14.31 -14.72
C PRO A 386 -5.94 -14.53 -15.76
N ARG A 387 -6.91 -13.63 -15.79
CA ARG A 387 -8.00 -13.57 -16.77
C ARG A 387 -8.06 -12.16 -17.37
N PRO A 388 -8.38 -12.02 -18.68
CA PRO A 388 -8.66 -10.73 -19.27
C PRO A 388 -9.87 -10.08 -18.59
N MET A 389 -9.89 -8.75 -18.53
CA MET A 389 -11.01 -7.99 -17.96
C MET A 389 -12.30 -8.31 -18.71
N ASP A 390 -13.38 -8.57 -17.98
CA ASP A 390 -14.70 -8.85 -18.50
C ASP A 390 -15.78 -7.92 -17.90
N LEU A 391 -16.92 -7.86 -18.54
CA LEU A 391 -18.02 -6.96 -18.11
C LEU A 391 -18.53 -7.26 -16.70
N PRO A 392 -18.71 -8.53 -16.26
CA PRO A 392 -19.11 -8.83 -14.88
C PRO A 392 -18.13 -8.29 -13.86
N THR A 393 -16.82 -8.47 -14.08
CA THR A 393 -15.75 -7.99 -13.18
C THR A 393 -15.68 -6.44 -13.17
N ILE A 394 -15.80 -5.80 -14.34
CA ILE A 394 -15.85 -4.32 -14.44
C ILE A 394 -17.06 -3.78 -13.65
N ARG A 395 -18.23 -4.41 -13.77
CA ARG A 395 -19.43 -4.01 -13.02
C ARG A 395 -19.26 -4.24 -11.51
N ALA A 396 -18.63 -5.33 -11.11
CA ALA A 396 -18.33 -5.59 -9.70
C ALA A 396 -17.40 -4.50 -9.13
N GLN A 397 -16.36 -4.14 -9.86
CA GLN A 397 -15.43 -3.09 -9.48
C GLN A 397 -16.09 -1.70 -9.46
N GLN A 398 -17.00 -1.42 -10.40
CA GLN A 398 -17.77 -0.18 -10.42
C GLN A 398 -18.67 -0.05 -9.17
N ARG A 399 -19.31 -1.13 -8.73
CA ARG A 399 -20.11 -1.09 -7.49
C ARG A 399 -19.28 -0.68 -6.25
N ILE A 400 -18.04 -1.15 -6.15
CA ILE A 400 -17.13 -0.73 -5.08
C ILE A 400 -16.86 0.77 -5.17
N ALA A 401 -16.58 1.27 -6.37
CA ALA A 401 -16.33 2.69 -6.61
C ALA A 401 -17.55 3.56 -6.24
N ASP A 402 -18.72 3.18 -6.72
CA ASP A 402 -19.97 3.91 -6.45
C ASP A 402 -20.29 3.94 -4.96
N ARG A 403 -20.07 2.81 -4.26
CA ARG A 403 -20.34 2.75 -2.83
C ARG A 403 -19.35 3.58 -2.02
N PHE A 404 -18.06 3.52 -2.32
CA PHE A 404 -17.06 4.36 -1.65
C PHE A 404 -17.28 5.86 -1.91
N TYR A 405 -17.76 6.23 -3.11
CA TYR A 405 -18.14 7.59 -3.39
C TYR A 405 -19.35 8.02 -2.58
N ALA A 406 -20.41 7.19 -2.52
CA ALA A 406 -21.61 7.46 -1.73
C ALA A 406 -21.33 7.60 -0.22
N LEU A 407 -20.28 6.92 0.29
CA LEU A 407 -19.81 7.03 1.67
C LEU A 407 -18.88 8.23 1.91
N GLY A 408 -18.60 9.06 0.90
CA GLY A 408 -17.67 10.18 1.01
C GLY A 408 -16.20 9.78 1.14
N LEU A 409 -15.86 8.50 0.88
CA LEU A 409 -14.49 7.99 0.94
C LEU A 409 -13.67 8.30 -0.33
N LEU A 410 -14.36 8.62 -1.44
CA LEU A 410 -13.75 9.13 -2.66
C LEU A 410 -14.12 10.60 -2.86
N ASN A 411 -13.18 11.37 -3.36
CA ASN A 411 -13.34 12.80 -3.64
C ASN A 411 -14.13 13.09 -4.94
N ARG A 412 -14.29 12.09 -5.82
CA ARG A 412 -15.03 12.17 -7.07
C ARG A 412 -15.52 10.80 -7.54
N PRO A 413 -16.61 10.75 -8.34
CA PRO A 413 -17.01 9.51 -9.00
C PRO A 413 -16.00 9.12 -10.08
N ILE A 414 -15.88 7.84 -10.36
CA ILE A 414 -15.02 7.29 -11.42
C ILE A 414 -15.79 6.31 -12.29
N ALA A 415 -15.38 6.18 -13.54
CA ALA A 415 -15.82 5.11 -14.44
C ALA A 415 -14.69 4.09 -14.58
N VAL A 416 -14.85 2.91 -13.99
CA VAL A 416 -13.82 1.85 -14.00
C VAL A 416 -13.46 1.43 -15.44
N ARG A 417 -14.45 1.39 -16.33
CA ARG A 417 -14.28 1.03 -17.75
C ARG A 417 -13.24 1.89 -18.48
N ASP A 418 -13.05 3.16 -18.06
CA ASP A 418 -12.12 4.09 -18.70
C ASP A 418 -10.64 3.74 -18.41
N ALA A 419 -10.42 2.89 -17.41
CA ALA A 419 -9.12 2.36 -17.02
C ALA A 419 -8.91 0.89 -17.41
N VAL A 420 -9.74 0.31 -18.27
CA VAL A 420 -9.56 -1.08 -18.73
C VAL A 420 -8.67 -1.13 -19.94
N TRP A 421 -7.71 -2.06 -19.92
CA TRP A 421 -6.89 -2.35 -21.08
C TRP A 421 -7.59 -3.40 -21.96
N TYR A 422 -8.03 -2.97 -23.13
CA TYR A 422 -8.56 -3.88 -24.13
C TYR A 422 -7.41 -4.32 -25.04
N GLU A 423 -7.12 -5.61 -25.11
CA GLU A 423 -6.40 -6.15 -26.24
C GLU A 423 -7.25 -5.82 -27.49
N GLU A 424 -6.72 -5.01 -28.39
CA GLU A 424 -7.29 -4.95 -29.73
C GLU A 424 -7.22 -6.37 -30.28
N ALA A 425 -8.36 -7.06 -30.33
CA ALA A 425 -8.48 -8.29 -31.10
C ALA A 425 -7.87 -7.98 -32.47
N ALA A 426 -6.88 -8.79 -32.85
CA ALA A 426 -6.24 -8.65 -34.15
C ALA A 426 -7.32 -8.37 -35.18
N SER A 427 -7.25 -7.23 -35.83
CA SER A 427 -8.26 -6.76 -36.79
C SER A 427 -8.17 -7.59 -38.05
N GLU A 428 -8.66 -8.83 -38.00
CA GLU A 428 -8.96 -9.71 -39.12
C GLU A 428 -10.31 -10.39 -38.96
N ALA A 429 -11.32 -9.68 -38.53
CA ALA A 429 -12.72 -10.02 -38.79
C ALA A 429 -13.55 -8.77 -38.53
N GLY A 430 -13.89 -8.05 -39.58
CA GLY A 430 -14.82 -6.94 -39.55
C GLY A 430 -16.21 -7.40 -39.07
N VAL A 431 -16.48 -7.24 -37.78
CA VAL A 431 -17.83 -7.28 -37.23
C VAL A 431 -18.01 -6.00 -36.43
N PRO A 432 -18.92 -5.09 -36.87
CA PRO A 432 -19.20 -3.88 -36.11
C PRO A 432 -19.92 -4.27 -34.81
N LEU A 433 -19.39 -3.82 -33.68
CA LEU A 433 -20.11 -3.85 -32.40
C LEU A 433 -21.35 -2.97 -32.52
N GLY A 434 -22.49 -3.67 -32.73
CA GLY A 434 -23.80 -3.09 -32.73
C GLY A 434 -24.14 -2.47 -31.37
N ALA A 435 -24.73 -1.29 -31.46
CA ALA A 435 -25.36 -0.56 -30.36
C ALA A 435 -26.35 -1.44 -29.57
N CYS A 436 -26.22 -1.49 -28.25
CA CYS A 436 -27.29 -1.62 -27.28
C CYS A 436 -26.84 -0.95 -25.97
#